data_51ab9cbcfcae73a10540a372bd788fc7
#
_entry.id   51ab9cbcfcae73a10540a372bd788fc7
#
_cell.length_a   1.000
_cell.length_b   1.000
_cell.length_c   1.000
_cell.angle_alpha   90.00
_cell.angle_beta   90.00
_cell.angle_gamma   90.00
#
_symmetry.space_group_name_H-M   'P 1'
#
loop_
_entity.id
_entity.type
_entity.pdbx_description
1 polymer ?
#
loop_
_entity_poly.entity_id
_entity_poly.type
_entity_poly.pdbx_seq_one_letter_code
_entity_poly.pdbx_strand_id
1 'polypeptide(L)'
;MTRIAKIRAGLALPALIMAFAGTAHAQSETGKGYFIPKPKVEAPHTAPIHAPLPQQPQAPAGQPGVQQVPPEKLPPIPQLAPLPKEKAPPAAVMGVLSVPDVMRSSTAAQGVEKIINERRQKLAEEAQADQKKWEGEQHAIIAEKGKLSKPALAAREQKLQHEIEQAQLDFHNRSVAIEVSARTALGKIESSLIAVIRQVAQAHGMNLVLHRSQVALNVNAFDITKEVADQLNKILPQVAVPPSVVPKMAHGAHKAAKKK
;
A
#
# COMPACT_ATOMS: atom_id res chain seq x y z
N MET A 1 39.50 -55.97 -12.00
CA MET A 1 39.68 -54.80 -11.11
C MET A 1 39.30 -53.56 -11.88
N THR A 2 38.04 -53.07 -11.78
CA THR A 2 37.63 -51.81 -12.40
C THR A 2 36.59 -51.15 -11.51
N ARG A 3 36.95 -50.04 -10.88
CA ARG A 3 36.17 -49.29 -9.91
C ARG A 3 35.07 -48.50 -10.65
N ILE A 4 33.81 -48.78 -10.28
CA ILE A 4 32.66 -47.98 -10.74
C ILE A 4 32.48 -46.80 -9.78
N ALA A 5 32.73 -45.61 -10.27
CA ALA A 5 32.50 -44.37 -9.60
C ALA A 5 30.97 -44.07 -9.55
N LYS A 6 30.38 -44.04 -8.35
CA LYS A 6 29.02 -43.59 -8.13
C LYS A 6 28.96 -42.05 -8.20
N ILE A 7 28.47 -41.52 -9.29
CA ILE A 7 28.09 -40.10 -9.39
C ILE A 7 26.71 -39.96 -8.72
N ARG A 8 26.69 -39.40 -7.52
CA ARG A 8 25.47 -38.91 -6.86
C ARG A 8 25.20 -37.51 -7.39
N ALA A 9 24.32 -37.40 -8.39
CA ALA A 9 23.71 -36.12 -8.76
C ALA A 9 22.62 -35.81 -7.74
N GLY A 10 22.94 -34.98 -6.76
CA GLY A 10 21.98 -34.38 -5.85
C GLY A 10 21.25 -33.25 -6.59
N LEU A 11 20.03 -33.49 -7.03
CA LEU A 11 19.12 -32.45 -7.48
C LEU A 11 18.59 -31.72 -6.22
N ALA A 12 19.21 -30.60 -5.88
CA ALA A 12 18.67 -29.67 -4.91
C ALA A 12 17.60 -28.81 -5.62
N LEU A 13 16.32 -29.14 -5.46
CA LEU A 13 15.26 -28.22 -5.81
C LEU A 13 15.23 -27.11 -4.75
N PRO A 14 15.22 -25.82 -5.15
CA PRO A 14 14.95 -24.76 -4.21
C PRO A 14 13.48 -24.84 -3.79
N ALA A 15 13.26 -25.13 -2.53
CA ALA A 15 11.96 -24.95 -1.90
C ALA A 15 11.65 -23.46 -1.87
N LEU A 16 10.84 -22.98 -2.82
CA LEU A 16 10.30 -21.63 -2.83
C LEU A 16 9.18 -21.55 -1.79
N ILE A 17 9.59 -21.36 -0.53
CA ILE A 17 8.67 -21.04 0.56
C ILE A 17 8.27 -19.58 0.37
N MET A 18 7.11 -19.34 -0.23
CA MET A 18 6.43 -18.04 -0.11
C MET A 18 5.87 -17.94 1.31
N ALA A 19 6.66 -17.38 2.21
CA ALA A 19 6.19 -16.96 3.51
C ALA A 19 5.32 -15.71 3.32
N PHE A 20 4.00 -15.90 3.27
CA PHE A 20 3.06 -14.84 3.57
C PHE A 20 3.09 -14.61 5.07
N ALA A 21 4.06 -13.81 5.52
CA ALA A 21 4.10 -13.30 6.88
C ALA A 21 3.03 -12.23 7.02
N GLY A 22 1.82 -12.64 7.38
CA GLY A 22 0.83 -11.75 7.96
C GLY A 22 1.29 -11.37 9.36
N THR A 23 1.98 -10.25 9.53
CA THR A 23 2.28 -9.68 10.83
C THR A 23 1.01 -9.08 11.42
N ALA A 24 0.28 -9.87 12.19
CA ALA A 24 -0.67 -9.36 13.15
C ALA A 24 0.12 -8.68 14.27
N HIS A 25 0.27 -7.37 14.22
CA HIS A 25 0.74 -6.58 15.35
C HIS A 25 -0.46 -6.32 16.27
N ALA A 26 -0.60 -7.19 17.27
CA ALA A 26 -1.35 -6.86 18.46
C ALA A 26 -0.49 -5.92 19.31
N GLN A 27 -0.67 -4.62 19.21
CA GLN A 27 -0.14 -3.67 20.17
C GLN A 27 -1.21 -3.42 21.23
N SER A 28 -0.99 -4.03 22.38
CA SER A 28 -1.61 -3.62 23.62
C SER A 28 -0.85 -2.38 24.14
N GLU A 29 -1.36 -1.19 23.92
CA GLU A 29 -0.86 0.01 24.57
C GLU A 29 -1.62 0.28 25.84
N THR A 30 -0.97 -0.09 26.96
CA THR A 30 -1.26 0.50 28.28
C THR A 30 -0.76 1.93 28.30
N GLY A 31 -1.70 2.87 28.42
CA GLY A 31 -1.41 4.29 28.51
C GLY A 31 -0.53 4.64 29.71
N LYS A 32 0.54 5.35 29.43
CA LYS A 32 1.23 6.19 30.43
C LYS A 32 1.30 7.60 29.86
N GLY A 33 0.55 8.50 30.51
CA GLY A 33 0.52 9.91 30.18
C GLY A 33 1.91 10.54 30.27
N TYR A 34 2.29 11.25 29.24
CA TYR A 34 3.45 12.12 29.25
C TYR A 34 3.12 13.40 29.98
N PHE A 35 3.59 13.50 31.22
CA PHE A 35 3.73 14.79 31.92
C PHE A 35 4.91 15.53 31.31
N ILE A 36 4.65 16.68 30.68
CA ILE A 36 5.69 17.63 30.30
C ILE A 36 5.98 18.49 31.54
N PRO A 37 7.19 18.43 32.14
CA PRO A 37 7.55 19.34 33.21
C PRO A 37 7.73 20.75 32.64
N LYS A 38 7.10 21.75 33.29
CA LYS A 38 7.35 23.16 33.01
C LYS A 38 8.84 23.51 33.24
N PRO A 39 9.47 24.29 32.36
CA PRO A 39 10.83 24.77 32.61
C PRO A 39 10.83 25.78 33.78
N LYS A 40 11.55 25.42 34.81
CA LYS A 40 11.86 26.32 35.94
C LYS A 40 12.93 27.29 35.46
N VAL A 41 12.58 28.55 35.43
CA VAL A 41 13.52 29.63 35.12
C VAL A 41 14.42 29.80 36.35
N GLU A 42 15.70 29.47 36.26
CA GLU A 42 16.74 29.84 37.20
C GLU A 42 17.72 30.82 36.54
N ALA A 43 18.03 31.88 37.28
CA ALA A 43 18.86 33.03 36.91
C ALA A 43 20.35 32.68 36.71
N PRO A 44 21.13 33.56 36.09
CA PRO A 44 22.43 33.23 35.51
C PRO A 44 23.53 33.13 36.57
N HIS A 45 24.27 32.02 36.58
CA HIS A 45 25.57 31.95 37.26
C HIS A 45 26.69 32.00 36.22
N THR A 46 27.40 33.13 36.29
CA THR A 46 28.70 33.33 35.66
C THR A 46 29.78 32.53 36.37
N ALA A 47 30.54 31.70 35.69
CA ALA A 47 31.97 31.49 35.85
C ALA A 47 32.52 30.47 34.81
N PRO A 48 33.71 30.70 34.28
CA PRO A 48 34.27 29.90 33.18
C PRO A 48 35.08 28.71 33.70
N ILE A 49 34.83 27.52 33.19
CA ILE A 49 35.77 26.41 33.37
C ILE A 49 36.05 25.84 31.98
N HIS A 50 37.27 26.10 31.50
CA HIS A 50 37.86 25.40 30.37
C HIS A 50 38.09 23.93 30.75
N ALA A 51 37.37 23.02 30.13
CA ALA A 51 37.75 21.61 30.05
C ALA A 51 38.27 21.30 28.63
N PRO A 52 39.39 20.59 28.48
CA PRO A 52 39.96 20.29 27.18
C PRO A 52 39.07 19.27 26.43
N LEU A 53 38.77 19.59 25.17
CA LEU A 53 38.10 18.68 24.25
C LEU A 53 38.98 17.43 24.03
N PRO A 54 38.37 16.22 23.96
CA PRO A 54 39.09 15.04 23.53
C PRO A 54 39.52 15.19 22.06
N GLN A 55 40.80 14.98 21.80
CA GLN A 55 41.38 14.99 20.48
C GLN A 55 40.76 13.85 19.66
N GLN A 56 40.14 14.19 18.53
CA GLN A 56 39.74 13.22 17.51
C GLN A 56 40.99 12.58 16.91
N PRO A 57 40.95 11.25 16.63
CA PRO A 57 42.03 10.57 15.91
C PRO A 57 42.19 11.18 14.52
N GLN A 58 43.41 11.58 14.18
CA GLN A 58 43.78 12.02 12.84
C GLN A 58 43.58 10.90 11.85
N ALA A 59 42.71 11.12 10.86
CA ALA A 59 42.56 10.24 9.72
C ALA A 59 43.80 10.33 8.82
N PRO A 60 44.25 9.21 8.18
CA PRO A 60 45.41 9.20 7.32
C PRO A 60 45.16 10.03 6.07
N ALA A 61 46.16 10.86 5.75
CA ALA A 61 46.23 11.66 4.53
C ALA A 61 46.21 10.74 3.28
N GLY A 62 45.27 10.99 2.39
CA GLY A 62 45.28 10.35 1.06
C GLY A 62 43.91 10.08 0.44
N GLN A 63 43.02 11.06 0.41
CA GLN A 63 41.92 11.04 -0.56
C GLN A 63 41.94 12.32 -1.40
N PRO A 64 41.74 12.22 -2.74
CA PRO A 64 41.70 13.40 -3.60
C PRO A 64 40.47 14.24 -3.22
N GLY A 65 40.71 15.54 -3.03
CA GLY A 65 39.74 16.49 -2.52
C GLY A 65 38.41 16.44 -3.26
N VAL A 66 37.37 16.19 -2.49
CA VAL A 66 36.02 16.60 -2.88
C VAL A 66 36.05 18.13 -2.87
N GLN A 67 36.08 18.74 -4.05
CA GLN A 67 35.95 20.18 -4.20
C GLN A 67 34.61 20.57 -3.57
N GLN A 68 34.66 21.25 -2.42
CA GLN A 68 33.49 21.91 -1.86
C GLN A 68 33.02 22.93 -2.89
N VAL A 69 31.92 22.61 -3.57
CA VAL A 69 31.21 23.56 -4.42
C VAL A 69 30.80 24.73 -3.51
N PRO A 70 31.22 25.97 -3.77
CA PRO A 70 30.76 27.10 -2.95
C PRO A 70 29.25 27.15 -2.98
N PRO A 71 28.56 27.52 -1.88
CA PRO A 71 27.13 27.65 -1.88
C PRO A 71 26.72 28.65 -2.97
N GLU A 72 26.05 28.17 -3.99
CA GLU A 72 25.54 28.97 -5.09
C GLU A 72 24.63 30.06 -4.50
N LYS A 73 25.09 31.33 -4.59
CA LYS A 73 24.27 32.45 -4.11
C LYS A 73 22.98 32.47 -4.93
N LEU A 74 21.88 32.12 -4.29
CA LEU A 74 20.56 32.25 -4.90
C LEU A 74 20.43 33.65 -5.50
N PRO A 75 19.92 33.79 -6.73
CA PRO A 75 19.69 35.09 -7.32
C PRO A 75 18.79 35.94 -6.42
N PRO A 76 19.02 37.25 -6.31
CA PRO A 76 18.20 38.12 -5.47
C PRO A 76 16.75 38.07 -5.92
N ILE A 77 15.84 37.97 -4.95
CA ILE A 77 14.39 37.99 -5.22
C ILE A 77 14.04 39.33 -5.90
N PRO A 78 13.46 39.32 -7.11
CA PRO A 78 13.10 40.54 -7.80
C PRO A 78 12.06 41.35 -6.99
N GLN A 79 12.30 42.62 -6.79
CA GLN A 79 11.32 43.53 -6.19
C GLN A 79 10.31 43.93 -7.23
N LEU A 80 9.08 43.42 -7.08
CA LEU A 80 7.96 43.76 -7.98
C LEU A 80 7.21 44.98 -7.44
N ALA A 81 6.69 45.82 -8.36
CA ALA A 81 5.81 46.91 -7.97
C ALA A 81 4.52 46.36 -7.35
N PRO A 82 3.94 47.02 -6.31
CA PRO A 82 2.69 46.59 -5.72
C PRO A 82 1.55 46.64 -6.74
N LEU A 83 0.76 45.55 -6.76
CA LEU A 83 -0.44 45.51 -7.59
C LEU A 83 -1.52 46.47 -7.08
N PRO A 84 -2.43 46.92 -7.95
CA PRO A 84 -3.60 47.67 -7.53
C PRO A 84 -4.40 46.89 -6.48
N LYS A 85 -5.00 47.61 -5.54
CA LYS A 85 -5.85 46.98 -4.52
C LYS A 85 -7.10 46.38 -5.16
N GLU A 86 -7.27 45.08 -5.03
CA GLU A 86 -8.49 44.38 -5.42
C GLU A 86 -9.47 44.27 -4.25
N LYS A 87 -10.70 43.79 -4.55
CA LYS A 87 -11.71 43.53 -3.53
C LYS A 87 -11.22 42.44 -2.57
N ALA A 88 -11.34 42.69 -1.27
CA ALA A 88 -11.01 41.70 -0.26
C ALA A 88 -11.80 40.40 -0.45
N PRO A 89 -11.19 39.23 -0.21
CA PRO A 89 -11.89 37.94 -0.23
C PRO A 89 -13.01 37.92 0.83
N PRO A 90 -14.05 37.08 0.68
CA PRO A 90 -15.12 36.97 1.67
C PRO A 90 -14.57 36.44 3.00
N ALA A 91 -15.29 36.74 4.09
CA ALA A 91 -14.98 36.16 5.40
C ALA A 91 -15.05 34.62 5.33
N ALA A 92 -14.09 33.94 5.93
CA ALA A 92 -14.03 32.48 5.95
C ALA A 92 -15.07 31.91 6.93
N VAL A 93 -16.00 31.09 6.42
CA VAL A 93 -16.89 30.24 7.21
C VAL A 93 -16.42 28.81 6.99
N MET A 94 -15.87 28.20 8.05
CA MET A 94 -15.08 26.97 7.92
C MET A 94 -15.81 25.76 8.49
N GLY A 95 -15.61 24.58 7.85
CA GLY A 95 -15.92 23.27 8.39
C GLY A 95 -14.66 22.39 8.44
N VAL A 96 -14.66 21.41 9.32
CA VAL A 96 -13.59 20.41 9.45
C VAL A 96 -14.17 19.04 9.17
N LEU A 97 -13.48 18.23 8.37
CA LEU A 97 -13.96 16.92 7.92
C LEU A 97 -12.84 15.87 8.04
N SER A 98 -13.18 14.71 8.58
CA SER A 98 -12.35 13.50 8.52
C SER A 98 -12.90 12.52 7.47
N VAL A 99 -12.33 12.54 6.26
CA VAL A 99 -12.72 11.59 5.20
C VAL A 99 -12.53 10.12 5.62
N PRO A 100 -11.44 9.73 6.30
CA PRO A 100 -11.30 8.36 6.80
C PRO A 100 -12.42 7.93 7.74
N ASP A 101 -12.91 8.83 8.62
CA ASP A 101 -13.99 8.51 9.54
C ASP A 101 -15.33 8.42 8.83
N VAL A 102 -15.59 9.28 7.84
CA VAL A 102 -16.77 9.15 6.96
C VAL A 102 -16.77 7.81 6.23
N MET A 103 -15.64 7.43 5.62
CA MET A 103 -15.54 6.15 4.90
C MET A 103 -15.72 4.97 5.83
N ARG A 104 -15.18 5.02 7.05
CA ARG A 104 -15.36 3.97 8.06
C ARG A 104 -16.82 3.82 8.49
N SER A 105 -17.56 4.93 8.58
CA SER A 105 -18.99 4.97 8.95
C SER A 105 -19.92 4.73 7.76
N SER A 106 -19.40 4.67 6.54
CA SER A 106 -20.20 4.47 5.33
C SER A 106 -20.62 3.00 5.18
N THR A 107 -21.94 2.77 5.16
CA THR A 107 -22.52 1.43 4.93
C THR A 107 -22.15 0.88 3.55
N ALA A 108 -22.09 1.76 2.55
CA ALA A 108 -21.63 1.38 1.20
C ALA A 108 -20.18 0.93 1.20
N ALA A 109 -19.27 1.64 1.90
CA ALA A 109 -17.86 1.27 1.98
C ALA A 109 -17.65 -0.06 2.71
N GLN A 110 -18.34 -0.27 3.83
CA GLN A 110 -18.34 -1.54 4.57
C GLN A 110 -18.85 -2.71 3.71
N GLY A 111 -19.91 -2.47 2.91
CA GLY A 111 -20.43 -3.45 1.97
C GLY A 111 -19.43 -3.83 0.89
N VAL A 112 -18.70 -2.86 0.34
CA VAL A 112 -17.61 -3.09 -0.63
C VAL A 112 -16.50 -3.91 0.01
N GLU A 113 -16.04 -3.51 1.20
CA GLU A 113 -14.97 -4.21 1.93
C GLU A 113 -15.34 -5.67 2.18
N LYS A 114 -16.56 -5.95 2.64
CA LYS A 114 -17.04 -7.30 2.87
C LYS A 114 -16.95 -8.16 1.59
N ILE A 115 -17.47 -7.66 0.47
CA ILE A 115 -17.47 -8.39 -0.80
C ILE A 115 -16.03 -8.64 -1.29
N ILE A 116 -15.14 -7.67 -1.15
CA ILE A 116 -13.74 -7.81 -1.57
C ILE A 116 -13.00 -8.82 -0.69
N ASN A 117 -13.22 -8.79 0.63
CA ASN A 117 -12.63 -9.76 1.55
C ASN A 117 -13.12 -11.20 1.25
N GLU A 118 -14.41 -11.39 0.98
CA GLU A 118 -14.95 -12.69 0.57
C GLU A 118 -14.30 -13.20 -0.73
N ARG A 119 -14.08 -12.32 -1.71
CA ARG A 119 -13.40 -12.70 -2.98
C ARG A 119 -11.94 -13.07 -2.76
N ARG A 120 -11.23 -12.30 -1.91
CA ARG A 120 -9.83 -12.59 -1.55
C ARG A 120 -9.69 -13.90 -0.80
N GLN A 121 -10.61 -14.16 0.15
CA GLN A 121 -10.62 -15.40 0.90
C GLN A 121 -10.84 -16.61 -0.02
N LYS A 122 -11.82 -16.56 -0.92
CA LYS A 122 -12.04 -17.63 -1.90
C LYS A 122 -10.81 -17.87 -2.78
N LEU A 123 -10.17 -16.81 -3.25
CA LEU A 123 -8.94 -16.93 -4.05
C LEU A 123 -7.82 -17.61 -3.26
N ALA A 124 -7.65 -17.26 -1.97
CA ALA A 124 -6.67 -17.87 -1.10
C ALA A 124 -6.96 -19.35 -0.80
N GLU A 125 -8.24 -19.69 -0.59
CA GLU A 125 -8.68 -21.09 -0.39
C GLU A 125 -8.39 -21.96 -1.64
N GLU A 126 -8.68 -21.44 -2.83
CA GLU A 126 -8.37 -22.12 -4.11
C GLU A 126 -6.86 -22.31 -4.27
N ALA A 127 -6.05 -21.28 -3.98
CA ALA A 127 -4.59 -21.37 -4.05
C ALA A 127 -4.02 -22.44 -3.09
N GLN A 128 -4.57 -22.53 -1.88
CA GLN A 128 -4.18 -23.57 -0.92
C GLN A 128 -4.59 -24.98 -1.36
N ALA A 129 -5.77 -25.11 -1.98
CA ALA A 129 -6.23 -26.40 -2.52
C ALA A 129 -5.34 -26.86 -3.69
N ASP A 130 -4.99 -25.96 -4.60
CA ASP A 130 -4.10 -26.27 -5.71
C ASP A 130 -2.68 -26.61 -5.23
N GLN A 131 -2.16 -25.91 -4.23
CA GLN A 131 -0.87 -26.25 -3.61
C GLN A 131 -0.86 -27.68 -3.07
N LYS A 132 -1.88 -28.06 -2.31
CA LYS A 132 -2.00 -29.45 -1.78
C LYS A 132 -2.11 -30.48 -2.91
N LYS A 133 -2.84 -30.16 -3.99
CA LYS A 133 -2.93 -31.01 -5.17
C LYS A 133 -1.56 -31.22 -5.80
N TRP A 134 -0.79 -30.16 -6.03
CA TRP A 134 0.56 -30.25 -6.62
C TRP A 134 1.56 -31.00 -5.74
N GLU A 135 1.50 -30.81 -4.43
CA GLU A 135 2.29 -31.60 -3.47
C GLU A 135 1.97 -33.10 -3.61
N GLY A 136 0.67 -33.46 -3.69
CA GLY A 136 0.24 -34.83 -3.93
C GLY A 136 0.72 -35.39 -5.28
N GLU A 137 0.62 -34.62 -6.36
CA GLU A 137 1.13 -35.00 -7.68
C GLU A 137 2.66 -35.18 -7.68
N GLN A 138 3.39 -34.29 -7.01
CA GLN A 138 4.83 -34.41 -6.86
C GLN A 138 5.24 -35.69 -6.11
N HIS A 139 4.55 -36.00 -5.01
CA HIS A 139 4.77 -37.26 -4.30
C HIS A 139 4.44 -38.50 -5.17
N ALA A 140 3.38 -38.46 -5.96
CA ALA A 140 3.04 -39.53 -6.89
C ALA A 140 4.13 -39.73 -7.96
N ILE A 141 4.63 -38.64 -8.55
CA ILE A 141 5.75 -38.67 -9.51
C ILE A 141 6.98 -39.34 -8.91
N ILE A 142 7.33 -38.98 -7.67
CA ILE A 142 8.47 -39.56 -6.95
C ILE A 142 8.27 -41.06 -6.69
N ALA A 143 7.08 -41.48 -6.28
CA ALA A 143 6.74 -42.89 -6.02
C ALA A 143 6.76 -43.76 -7.28
N GLU A 144 6.47 -43.18 -8.44
CA GLU A 144 6.47 -43.87 -9.75
C GLU A 144 7.81 -43.83 -10.48
N LYS A 145 8.84 -43.18 -9.90
CA LYS A 145 10.15 -42.97 -10.54
C LYS A 145 10.86 -44.25 -10.94
N GLY A 146 10.54 -45.38 -10.32
CA GLY A 146 11.07 -46.72 -10.69
C GLY A 146 10.18 -47.53 -11.64
N LYS A 147 8.95 -47.08 -11.92
CA LYS A 147 7.96 -47.81 -12.73
C LYS A 147 7.77 -47.21 -14.12
N LEU A 148 8.03 -45.91 -14.27
CA LEU A 148 7.86 -45.21 -15.55
C LEU A 148 9.17 -45.14 -16.34
N SER A 149 9.05 -45.08 -17.67
CA SER A 149 10.16 -44.79 -18.55
C SER A 149 10.65 -43.34 -18.33
N LYS A 150 11.94 -43.07 -18.54
CA LYS A 150 12.51 -41.73 -18.40
C LYS A 150 11.76 -40.63 -19.15
N PRO A 151 11.34 -40.82 -20.45
CA PRO A 151 10.59 -39.80 -21.17
C PRO A 151 9.18 -39.58 -20.58
N ALA A 152 8.51 -40.63 -20.10
CA ALA A 152 7.20 -40.49 -19.48
C ALA A 152 7.26 -39.73 -18.14
N LEU A 153 8.29 -39.97 -17.34
CA LEU A 153 8.54 -39.22 -16.11
C LEU A 153 8.78 -37.74 -16.42
N ALA A 154 9.69 -37.44 -17.36
CA ALA A 154 9.99 -36.05 -17.75
C ALA A 154 8.75 -35.31 -18.29
N ALA A 155 7.91 -35.96 -19.09
CA ALA A 155 6.66 -35.37 -19.59
C ALA A 155 5.69 -35.03 -18.46
N ARG A 156 5.62 -35.88 -17.41
CA ARG A 156 4.75 -35.65 -16.25
C ARG A 156 5.25 -34.51 -15.36
N GLU A 157 6.56 -34.45 -15.15
CA GLU A 157 7.21 -33.35 -14.44
C GLU A 157 6.99 -32.01 -15.18
N GLN A 158 7.18 -31.98 -16.49
CA GLN A 158 6.93 -30.80 -17.31
C GLN A 158 5.47 -30.36 -17.28
N LYS A 159 4.53 -31.31 -17.31
CA LYS A 159 3.11 -31.00 -17.21
C LYS A 159 2.78 -30.33 -15.87
N LEU A 160 3.24 -30.88 -14.77
CA LEU A 160 3.04 -30.32 -13.44
C LEU A 160 3.64 -28.91 -13.35
N GLN A 161 4.88 -28.72 -13.83
CA GLN A 161 5.51 -27.42 -13.87
C GLN A 161 4.69 -26.40 -14.65
N HIS A 162 4.20 -26.78 -15.82
CA HIS A 162 3.35 -25.91 -16.63
C HIS A 162 2.01 -25.56 -15.95
N GLU A 163 1.38 -26.54 -15.29
CA GLU A 163 0.15 -26.29 -14.51
C GLU A 163 0.38 -25.27 -13.39
N ILE A 164 1.49 -25.39 -12.66
CA ILE A 164 1.87 -24.45 -11.61
C ILE A 164 2.08 -23.04 -12.16
N GLU A 165 2.84 -22.92 -13.26
CA GLU A 165 3.10 -21.62 -13.90
C GLU A 165 1.81 -20.93 -14.38
N GLN A 166 0.92 -21.70 -15.01
CA GLN A 166 -0.38 -21.16 -15.46
C GLN A 166 -1.26 -20.75 -14.29
N ALA A 167 -1.31 -21.54 -13.23
CA ALA A 167 -2.09 -21.20 -12.04
C ALA A 167 -1.55 -19.96 -11.33
N GLN A 168 -0.23 -19.79 -11.22
CA GLN A 168 0.36 -18.57 -10.65
C GLN A 168 -0.04 -17.32 -11.42
N LEU A 169 -0.02 -17.39 -12.76
CA LEU A 169 -0.48 -16.31 -13.61
C LEU A 169 -1.97 -16.01 -13.42
N ASP A 170 -2.80 -17.05 -13.34
CA ASP A 170 -4.24 -16.90 -13.12
C ASP A 170 -4.54 -16.27 -11.77
N PHE A 171 -3.93 -16.74 -10.68
CA PHE A 171 -4.08 -16.18 -9.35
C PHE A 171 -3.64 -14.72 -9.28
N HIS A 172 -2.50 -14.38 -9.92
CA HIS A 172 -2.06 -12.99 -10.01
C HIS A 172 -3.09 -12.11 -10.74
N ASN A 173 -3.55 -12.53 -11.90
CA ASN A 173 -4.51 -11.79 -12.71
C ASN A 173 -5.85 -11.61 -11.97
N ARG A 174 -6.32 -12.66 -11.27
CA ARG A 174 -7.54 -12.59 -10.46
C ARG A 174 -7.38 -11.67 -9.26
N SER A 175 -6.21 -11.65 -8.62
CA SER A 175 -5.91 -10.71 -7.54
C SER A 175 -5.98 -9.26 -8.04
N VAL A 176 -5.35 -8.96 -9.17
CA VAL A 176 -5.42 -7.64 -9.80
C VAL A 176 -6.86 -7.26 -10.17
N ALA A 177 -7.65 -8.20 -10.71
CA ALA A 177 -9.04 -7.95 -11.04
C ALA A 177 -9.91 -7.63 -9.81
N ILE A 178 -9.64 -8.28 -8.66
CA ILE A 178 -10.29 -7.96 -7.39
C ILE A 178 -9.95 -6.53 -6.96
N GLU A 179 -8.69 -6.12 -7.05
CA GLU A 179 -8.27 -4.76 -6.70
C GLU A 179 -8.89 -3.68 -7.61
N VAL A 180 -8.93 -3.92 -8.92
CA VAL A 180 -9.59 -3.01 -9.88
C VAL A 180 -11.07 -2.86 -9.54
N SER A 181 -11.74 -3.95 -9.23
CA SER A 181 -13.16 -3.99 -8.83
C SER A 181 -13.40 -3.19 -7.53
N ALA A 182 -12.51 -3.34 -6.54
CA ALA A 182 -12.55 -2.56 -5.29
C ALA A 182 -12.37 -1.06 -5.57
N ARG A 183 -11.33 -0.69 -6.31
CA ARG A 183 -11.04 0.71 -6.66
C ARG A 183 -12.20 1.36 -7.42
N THR A 184 -12.82 0.63 -8.35
CA THR A 184 -13.98 1.13 -9.10
C THR A 184 -15.18 1.38 -8.19
N ALA A 185 -15.45 0.49 -7.24
CA ALA A 185 -16.56 0.65 -6.30
C ALA A 185 -16.30 1.82 -5.32
N LEU A 186 -15.09 1.90 -4.75
CA LEU A 186 -14.71 2.98 -3.85
C LEU A 186 -14.70 4.34 -4.55
N GLY A 187 -14.26 4.43 -5.80
CA GLY A 187 -14.31 5.67 -6.58
C GLY A 187 -15.73 6.23 -6.77
N LYS A 188 -16.75 5.36 -6.82
CA LYS A 188 -18.16 5.81 -6.84
C LYS A 188 -18.57 6.43 -5.51
N ILE A 189 -18.11 5.85 -4.40
CA ILE A 189 -18.38 6.39 -3.05
C ILE A 189 -17.70 7.74 -2.89
N GLU A 190 -16.44 7.87 -3.29
CA GLU A 190 -15.66 9.12 -3.23
C GLU A 190 -16.32 10.22 -4.06
N SER A 191 -16.80 9.92 -5.27
CA SER A 191 -17.51 10.88 -6.09
C SER A 191 -18.80 11.38 -5.42
N SER A 192 -19.55 10.47 -4.78
CA SER A 192 -20.75 10.82 -4.04
C SER A 192 -20.43 11.61 -2.77
N LEU A 193 -19.34 11.25 -2.08
CA LEU A 193 -18.87 11.97 -0.90
C LEU A 193 -18.57 13.45 -1.22
N ILE A 194 -17.90 13.73 -2.35
CA ILE A 194 -17.63 15.11 -2.78
C ILE A 194 -18.95 15.91 -2.94
N ALA A 195 -19.96 15.29 -3.54
CA ALA A 195 -21.27 15.91 -3.70
C ALA A 195 -21.95 16.20 -2.36
N VAL A 196 -21.87 15.25 -1.41
CA VAL A 196 -22.41 15.40 -0.05
C VAL A 196 -21.69 16.49 0.73
N ILE A 197 -20.35 16.51 0.68
CA ILE A 197 -19.56 17.56 1.34
C ILE A 197 -20.01 18.95 0.84
N ARG A 198 -20.17 19.10 -0.47
CA ARG A 198 -20.66 20.36 -1.05
C ARG A 198 -22.07 20.70 -0.56
N GLN A 199 -22.97 19.75 -0.51
CA GLN A 199 -24.34 19.94 -0.04
C GLN A 199 -24.38 20.39 1.44
N VAL A 200 -23.63 19.70 2.32
CA VAL A 200 -23.55 20.05 3.74
C VAL A 200 -22.88 21.42 3.93
N ALA A 201 -21.78 21.70 3.23
CA ALA A 201 -21.12 22.98 3.29
C ALA A 201 -22.05 24.12 2.85
N GLN A 202 -22.84 23.94 1.78
CA GLN A 202 -23.82 24.93 1.33
C GLN A 202 -24.94 25.14 2.36
N ALA A 203 -25.42 24.07 3.00
CA ALA A 203 -26.48 24.18 4.02
C ALA A 203 -26.04 25.02 5.23
N HIS A 204 -24.74 24.96 5.59
CA HIS A 204 -24.16 25.75 6.69
C HIS A 204 -23.54 27.10 6.20
N GLY A 205 -23.67 27.47 4.93
CA GLY A 205 -23.04 28.66 4.38
C GLY A 205 -21.52 28.65 4.43
N MET A 206 -20.91 27.47 4.50
CA MET A 206 -19.47 27.29 4.54
C MET A 206 -18.86 27.55 3.16
N ASN A 207 -17.78 28.30 3.13
CA ASN A 207 -16.98 28.57 1.94
C ASN A 207 -15.61 27.91 1.96
N LEU A 208 -15.25 27.21 3.07
CA LEU A 208 -14.01 26.49 3.24
C LEU A 208 -14.25 25.21 4.07
N VAL A 209 -13.81 24.05 3.55
CA VAL A 209 -13.79 22.80 4.31
C VAL A 209 -12.36 22.29 4.38
N LEU A 210 -11.86 22.10 5.58
CA LEU A 210 -10.51 21.65 5.85
C LEU A 210 -10.47 20.17 6.23
N HIS A 211 -9.41 19.51 5.85
CA HIS A 211 -9.15 18.14 6.31
C HIS A 211 -8.74 18.14 7.78
N ARG A 212 -9.33 17.27 8.60
CA ARG A 212 -9.03 17.20 10.04
C ARG A 212 -7.54 17.02 10.35
N SER A 213 -6.81 16.30 9.51
CA SER A 213 -5.36 16.11 9.66
C SER A 213 -4.53 17.40 9.50
N GLN A 214 -5.13 18.44 8.92
CA GLN A 214 -4.47 19.76 8.71
C GLN A 214 -4.80 20.74 9.83
N VAL A 215 -5.64 20.37 10.80
CA VAL A 215 -6.11 21.22 11.88
C VAL A 215 -5.57 20.71 13.20
N ALA A 216 -4.75 21.51 13.87
CA ALA A 216 -4.16 21.14 15.16
C ALA A 216 -5.20 21.09 16.29
N LEU A 217 -6.18 22.01 16.26
CA LEU A 217 -7.24 22.10 17.26
C LEU A 217 -8.49 22.70 16.61
N ASN A 218 -9.64 22.10 16.86
CA ASN A 218 -10.94 22.65 16.49
C ASN A 218 -11.97 22.44 17.59
N VAL A 219 -13.00 23.26 17.63
CA VAL A 219 -14.20 23.02 18.45
C VAL A 219 -15.17 22.12 17.66
N ASN A 220 -15.95 21.32 18.39
CA ASN A 220 -16.85 20.33 17.79
C ASN A 220 -17.88 20.95 16.82
N ALA A 221 -18.23 22.21 17.01
CA ALA A 221 -19.17 22.93 16.15
C ALA A 221 -18.66 23.10 14.70
N PHE A 222 -17.36 22.96 14.45
CA PHE A 222 -16.79 22.98 13.09
C PHE A 222 -16.74 21.60 12.45
N ASP A 223 -16.93 20.52 13.23
CA ASP A 223 -16.78 19.15 12.74
C ASP A 223 -18.06 18.66 12.06
N ILE A 224 -18.03 18.59 10.74
CA ILE A 224 -19.15 18.11 9.92
C ILE A 224 -19.04 16.63 9.54
N THR A 225 -18.07 15.90 10.09
CA THR A 225 -17.77 14.49 9.74
C THR A 225 -19.00 13.59 9.88
N LYS A 226 -19.69 13.69 11.04
CA LYS A 226 -20.88 12.86 11.32
C LYS A 226 -22.03 13.19 10.37
N GLU A 227 -22.29 14.47 10.13
CA GLU A 227 -23.38 14.91 9.27
C GLU A 227 -23.16 14.46 7.82
N VAL A 228 -21.92 14.59 7.33
CA VAL A 228 -21.52 14.09 6.00
C VAL A 228 -21.69 12.58 5.91
N ALA A 229 -21.28 11.82 6.94
CA ALA A 229 -21.45 10.37 6.97
C ALA A 229 -22.92 9.95 6.95
N ASP A 230 -23.74 10.58 7.78
CA ASP A 230 -25.19 10.32 7.86
C ASP A 230 -25.87 10.63 6.52
N GLN A 231 -25.52 11.74 5.89
CA GLN A 231 -26.06 12.14 4.61
C GLN A 231 -25.60 11.21 3.48
N LEU A 232 -24.32 10.79 3.50
CA LEU A 232 -23.80 9.83 2.53
C LEU A 232 -24.56 8.50 2.64
N ASN A 233 -24.78 7.99 3.83
CA ASN A 233 -25.52 6.75 4.06
C ASN A 233 -26.99 6.83 3.61
N LYS A 234 -27.61 8.02 3.66
CA LYS A 234 -28.97 8.24 3.15
C LYS A 234 -29.03 8.17 1.63
N ILE A 235 -28.09 8.82 0.93
CA ILE A 235 -28.13 8.91 -0.52
C ILE A 235 -27.47 7.74 -1.22
N LEU A 236 -26.51 7.08 -0.55
CA LEU A 236 -25.73 5.96 -1.10
C LEU A 236 -25.58 4.84 -0.04
N PRO A 237 -26.66 4.13 0.33
CA PRO A 237 -26.59 3.06 1.33
C PRO A 237 -25.77 1.86 0.88
N GLN A 238 -25.63 1.64 -0.44
CA GLN A 238 -24.87 0.55 -1.02
C GLN A 238 -24.34 0.92 -2.42
N VAL A 239 -23.23 0.27 -2.81
CA VAL A 239 -22.63 0.37 -4.13
C VAL A 239 -22.45 -1.02 -4.71
N ALA A 240 -22.83 -1.20 -5.96
CA ALA A 240 -22.54 -2.43 -6.68
C ALA A 240 -21.03 -2.56 -6.94
N VAL A 241 -20.44 -3.65 -6.43
CA VAL A 241 -19.05 -4.01 -6.70
C VAL A 241 -18.98 -4.74 -8.03
N PRO A 242 -18.28 -4.21 -9.05
CA PRO A 242 -18.17 -4.87 -10.34
C PRO A 242 -17.63 -6.31 -10.20
N PRO A 243 -17.95 -7.23 -11.13
CA PRO A 243 -17.33 -8.53 -11.13
C PRO A 243 -15.82 -8.41 -11.35
N SER A 244 -15.04 -9.23 -10.66
CA SER A 244 -13.60 -9.31 -10.83
C SER A 244 -13.27 -10.14 -12.06
N VAL A 245 -13.43 -9.53 -13.24
CA VAL A 245 -13.18 -10.19 -14.52
C VAL A 245 -11.73 -9.98 -14.90
N VAL A 246 -11.00 -11.08 -15.09
CA VAL A 246 -9.68 -11.05 -15.72
C VAL A 246 -9.90 -10.72 -17.20
N PRO A 247 -9.29 -9.65 -17.73
CA PRO A 247 -9.35 -9.39 -19.16
C PRO A 247 -8.80 -10.63 -19.88
N LYS A 248 -9.60 -11.27 -20.72
CA LYS A 248 -9.08 -12.31 -21.63
C LYS A 248 -8.00 -11.65 -22.47
N MET A 249 -6.75 -11.90 -22.16
CA MET A 249 -5.65 -11.56 -23.05
C MET A 249 -6.00 -12.24 -24.38
N ALA A 250 -6.13 -11.43 -25.43
CA ALA A 250 -6.40 -11.94 -26.77
C ALA A 250 -5.18 -12.79 -27.21
N HIS A 251 -5.24 -14.08 -26.96
CA HIS A 251 -4.27 -15.10 -27.45
C HIS A 251 -4.42 -15.30 -28.97
N GLY A 252 -4.44 -14.21 -29.76
CA GLY A 252 -4.78 -14.28 -31.17
C GLY A 252 -3.98 -13.38 -32.13
N ALA A 253 -3.04 -12.57 -31.68
CA ALA A 253 -2.41 -11.57 -32.58
C ALA A 253 -1.06 -11.97 -33.20
N HIS A 254 -0.49 -13.15 -32.92
CA HIS A 254 0.81 -13.54 -33.45
C HIS A 254 0.83 -14.56 -34.61
N LYS A 255 -0.35 -14.90 -35.21
CA LYS A 255 -0.38 -15.85 -36.32
C LYS A 255 -0.60 -15.25 -37.72
N ALA A 256 -0.64 -13.93 -37.87
CA ALA A 256 -0.94 -13.28 -39.17
C ALA A 256 0.23 -12.57 -39.88
N ALA A 257 1.46 -12.67 -39.38
CA ALA A 257 2.62 -11.95 -39.96
C ALA A 257 3.68 -12.87 -40.63
N LYS A 258 3.28 -14.08 -41.07
CA LYS A 258 4.24 -14.92 -41.83
C LYS A 258 3.55 -15.56 -43.04
N LYS A 259 3.01 -14.75 -43.95
CA LYS A 259 2.71 -15.11 -45.33
C LYS A 259 2.61 -13.84 -46.19
N LYS A 260 3.73 -13.31 -46.57
CA LYS A 260 3.93 -12.66 -47.88
C LYS A 260 5.43 -12.70 -48.21
#